data_557dc035bd99a668828da04711835be3
#
_entry.id   557dc035bd99a668828da04711835be3
#
_cell.length_a   1.000
_cell.length_b   1.000
_cell.length_c   1.000
_cell.angle_alpha   90.00
_cell.angle_beta   90.00
_cell.angle_gamma   90.00
#
_symmetry.space_group_name_H-M   'P 1'
#
loop_
_entity.id
_entity.type
_entity.pdbx_description
1 polymer ?
#
loop_
_entity_poly.entity_id
_entity_poly.type
_entity_poly.pdbx_seq_one_letter_code
_entity_poly.pdbx_strand_id
1 'polypeptide(L)'
;CVVNDKETIKDRQGNDIIFQAQLKGQKDKKYIFGVDPASEVDNFSIVVLEVNSDHRNIVHCWTTTRTEHKEKVKKGYARETDFYSYCARKIRDLMKLFPCIHIALDAQGGGVAVMEALHDKDKVQEGEHLIWPTIDDNKEKDTDGERGLHILEMCQFAKYDWLAEANHGMRKDFE
;
A
#
# COMPACT_ATOMS: atom_id res chain seq x y z
N CYS A 1 3.00 -11.21 -8.86
CA CYS A 1 3.72 -10.74 -10.05
C CYS A 1 4.96 -10.00 -9.56
N VAL A 2 6.12 -10.53 -9.79
CA VAL A 2 7.35 -9.75 -9.71
C VAL A 2 7.21 -8.75 -10.84
N VAL A 3 7.28 -7.46 -10.57
CA VAL A 3 7.41 -6.45 -11.61
C VAL A 3 8.55 -6.92 -12.48
N ASN A 4 8.31 -7.07 -13.75
CA ASN A 4 9.32 -7.53 -14.68
C ASN A 4 10.43 -6.48 -14.65
N ASP A 5 11.63 -6.84 -14.24
CA ASP A 5 12.79 -5.97 -13.97
C ASP A 5 13.24 -5.19 -15.22
N LYS A 6 12.45 -5.20 -16.30
CA LYS A 6 12.83 -4.69 -17.62
C LYS A 6 11.76 -3.83 -18.30
N GLU A 7 10.80 -3.29 -17.59
CA GLU A 7 10.00 -2.22 -18.19
C GLU A 7 10.86 -0.97 -18.31
N THR A 8 11.39 -0.76 -19.48
CA THR A 8 12.14 0.44 -19.85
C THR A 8 11.14 1.57 -20.09
N ILE A 9 11.10 2.52 -19.16
CA ILE A 9 10.42 3.79 -19.37
C ILE A 9 11.44 4.76 -19.98
N LYS A 10 11.05 5.52 -20.98
CA LYS A 10 11.93 6.55 -21.56
C LYS A 10 11.71 7.88 -20.87
N ASP A 11 12.80 8.56 -20.52
CA ASP A 11 12.75 9.94 -20.06
C ASP A 11 12.38 10.90 -21.22
N ARG A 12 12.24 12.20 -20.91
CA ARG A 12 11.94 13.22 -21.91
C ARG A 12 13.02 13.37 -23.01
N GLN A 13 14.23 12.92 -22.74
CA GLN A 13 15.38 12.92 -23.65
C GLN A 13 15.47 11.63 -24.47
N GLY A 14 14.61 10.64 -24.21
CA GLY A 14 14.59 9.35 -24.91
C GLY A 14 15.56 8.31 -24.34
N ASN A 15 16.18 8.56 -23.18
CA ASN A 15 17.02 7.59 -22.49
C ASN A 15 16.15 6.58 -21.75
N ASP A 16 16.62 5.33 -21.69
CA ASP A 16 15.93 4.26 -20.97
C ASP A 16 16.09 4.45 -19.46
N ILE A 17 14.96 4.61 -18.75
CA ILE A 17 14.91 4.56 -17.29
C ILE A 17 14.61 3.12 -16.90
N ILE A 18 15.53 2.47 -16.20
CA ILE A 18 15.34 1.12 -15.68
C ILE A 18 14.92 1.22 -14.22
N PHE A 19 13.65 0.87 -13.92
CA PHE A 19 13.21 0.71 -12.54
C PHE A 19 13.66 -0.65 -12.01
N GLN A 20 14.51 -0.66 -10.97
CA GLN A 20 14.91 -1.85 -10.25
C GLN A 20 14.13 -1.96 -8.94
N ALA A 21 13.15 -2.84 -8.91
CA ALA A 21 12.40 -3.10 -7.69
C ALA A 21 13.28 -3.77 -6.64
N GLN A 22 13.29 -3.22 -5.43
CA GLN A 22 13.88 -3.87 -4.27
C GLN A 22 12.99 -5.04 -3.82
N LEU A 23 13.58 -6.19 -3.56
CA LEU A 23 12.86 -7.35 -3.02
C LEU A 23 12.65 -7.26 -1.51
N LYS A 24 13.48 -6.47 -0.82
CA LYS A 24 13.45 -6.28 0.63
C LYS A 24 14.04 -4.92 0.99
N GLY A 25 13.43 -4.27 1.97
CA GLY A 25 13.93 -3.03 2.55
C GLY A 25 15.07 -3.26 3.55
N GLN A 26 15.69 -2.16 3.97
CA GLN A 26 16.71 -2.12 5.00
C GLN A 26 16.04 -1.88 6.37
N LYS A 27 16.57 -2.49 7.44
CA LYS A 27 15.96 -2.43 8.78
C LYS A 27 16.04 -1.05 9.43
N ASP A 28 17.01 -0.26 9.05
CA ASP A 28 17.27 1.11 9.54
C ASP A 28 16.54 2.19 8.72
N LYS A 29 15.86 1.80 7.67
CA LYS A 29 15.07 2.68 6.81
C LYS A 29 13.58 2.62 7.15
N LYS A 30 12.87 3.67 6.81
CA LYS A 30 11.42 3.80 6.97
C LYS A 30 10.74 3.77 5.61
N TYR A 31 9.57 3.13 5.56
CA TYR A 31 8.82 2.98 4.32
C TYR A 31 7.37 3.42 4.52
N ILE A 32 6.81 4.02 3.47
CA ILE A 32 5.39 4.37 3.36
C ILE A 32 4.79 3.56 2.22
N PHE A 33 3.59 3.05 2.42
CA PHE A 33 2.83 2.34 1.39
C PHE A 33 1.69 3.23 0.88
N GLY A 34 1.65 3.45 -0.43
CA GLY A 34 0.49 3.99 -1.12
C GLY A 34 -0.33 2.84 -1.69
N VAL A 35 -1.62 2.79 -1.38
CA VAL A 35 -2.51 1.70 -1.77
C VAL A 35 -3.72 2.26 -2.51
N ASP A 36 -3.87 1.82 -3.76
CA ASP A 36 -5.04 2.08 -4.59
C ASP A 36 -5.87 0.79 -4.70
N PRO A 37 -6.99 0.68 -3.97
CA PRO A 37 -7.86 -0.48 -4.02
C PRO A 37 -8.73 -0.41 -5.27
N ALA A 38 -8.44 -1.23 -6.26
CA ALA A 38 -9.19 -1.30 -7.49
C ALA A 38 -10.72 -1.32 -7.31
N SER A 39 -11.42 -0.67 -8.20
CA SER A 39 -12.82 -0.97 -8.50
C SER A 39 -12.94 -2.35 -9.18
N GLU A 40 -14.12 -2.74 -9.65
CA GLU A 40 -14.33 -4.11 -10.19
C GLU A 40 -13.46 -4.44 -11.42
N VAL A 41 -13.07 -3.44 -12.18
CA VAL A 41 -12.38 -3.60 -13.48
C VAL A 41 -10.91 -3.18 -13.43
N ASP A 42 -10.53 -2.37 -12.44
CA ASP A 42 -9.20 -1.77 -12.35
C ASP A 42 -8.20 -2.65 -11.58
N ASN A 43 -6.93 -2.26 -11.63
CA ASN A 43 -5.86 -2.94 -10.91
C ASN A 43 -5.81 -2.48 -9.45
N PHE A 44 -5.74 -3.43 -8.52
CA PHE A 44 -5.29 -3.12 -7.17
C PHE A 44 -3.78 -2.87 -7.20
N SER A 45 -3.33 -1.76 -6.63
CA SER A 45 -1.92 -1.37 -6.69
C SER A 45 -1.36 -1.01 -5.32
N ILE A 46 -0.10 -1.39 -5.07
CA ILE A 46 0.67 -0.99 -3.89
C ILE A 46 1.99 -0.40 -4.39
N VAL A 47 2.30 0.81 -3.93
CA VAL A 47 3.60 1.46 -4.15
C VAL A 47 4.30 1.59 -2.81
N VAL A 48 5.56 1.20 -2.74
CA VAL A 48 6.40 1.33 -1.54
C VAL A 48 7.41 2.44 -1.77
N LEU A 49 7.37 3.43 -0.89
CA LEU A 49 8.29 4.58 -0.87
C LEU A 49 9.27 4.43 0.28
N GLU A 50 10.57 4.52 0.01
CA GLU A 50 11.59 4.72 1.02
C GLU A 50 11.64 6.20 1.41
N VAL A 51 11.59 6.48 2.71
CA VAL A 51 11.62 7.84 3.26
C VAL A 51 13.04 8.18 3.70
N ASN A 52 13.63 9.16 3.06
CA ASN A 52 14.90 9.77 3.44
C ASN A 52 14.66 11.20 3.96
N SER A 53 15.69 11.85 4.48
CA SER A 53 15.60 13.22 5.04
C SER A 53 15.19 14.25 3.99
N ASP A 54 15.67 14.11 2.77
CA ASP A 54 15.63 15.08 1.69
C ASP A 54 14.90 14.59 0.42
N HIS A 55 14.64 13.32 0.32
CA HIS A 55 13.98 12.74 -0.87
C HIS A 55 13.15 11.49 -0.56
N ARG A 56 12.34 11.08 -1.51
CA ARG A 56 11.51 9.88 -1.48
C ARG A 56 11.84 9.03 -2.70
N ASN A 57 12.07 7.74 -2.49
CA ASN A 57 12.37 6.81 -3.58
C ASN A 57 11.26 5.76 -3.70
N ILE A 58 10.72 5.58 -4.90
CA ILE A 58 9.89 4.41 -5.18
C ILE A 58 10.83 3.20 -5.24
N VAL A 59 10.66 2.26 -4.32
CA VAL A 59 11.54 1.09 -4.21
C VAL A 59 10.86 -0.22 -4.58
N HIS A 60 9.54 -0.28 -4.52
CA HIS A 60 8.78 -1.47 -4.89
C HIS A 60 7.38 -1.09 -5.38
N CYS A 61 6.89 -1.81 -6.37
CA CYS A 61 5.52 -1.72 -6.84
C CYS A 61 4.95 -3.13 -6.97
N TRP A 62 3.66 -3.27 -6.64
CA TRP A 62 2.93 -4.50 -6.86
C TRP A 62 1.52 -4.20 -7.34
N THR A 63 1.04 -4.98 -8.28
CA THR A 63 -0.33 -4.85 -8.80
C THR A 63 -0.96 -6.22 -9.03
N THR A 64 -2.28 -6.28 -9.01
CA THR A 64 -3.06 -7.47 -9.35
C THR A 64 -4.48 -7.08 -9.76
N THR A 65 -5.12 -7.97 -10.51
CA THR A 65 -6.52 -7.86 -10.89
C THR A 65 -7.38 -8.95 -10.24
N ARG A 66 -8.70 -8.74 -10.21
CA ARG A 66 -9.64 -9.80 -9.77
C ARG A 66 -9.56 -11.05 -10.62
N THR A 67 -9.30 -10.90 -11.92
CA THR A 67 -9.14 -12.03 -12.85
C THR A 67 -7.90 -12.85 -12.51
N GLU A 68 -6.75 -12.19 -12.33
CA GLU A 68 -5.52 -12.87 -11.89
C GLU A 68 -5.68 -13.57 -10.54
N HIS A 69 -6.35 -12.92 -9.59
CA HIS A 69 -6.62 -13.51 -8.29
C HIS A 69 -7.49 -14.79 -8.42
N LYS A 70 -8.60 -14.74 -9.18
CA LYS A 70 -9.44 -15.92 -9.43
C LYS A 70 -8.65 -17.08 -10.04
N GLU A 71 -7.75 -16.79 -10.97
CA GLU A 71 -6.87 -17.82 -11.55
C GLU A 71 -5.90 -18.40 -10.52
N LYS A 72 -5.31 -17.55 -9.65
CA LYS A 72 -4.42 -18.00 -8.57
C LYS A 72 -5.16 -18.88 -7.56
N VAL A 73 -6.39 -18.52 -7.18
CA VAL A 73 -7.24 -19.34 -6.30
C VAL A 73 -7.53 -20.70 -6.97
N LYS A 74 -7.94 -20.69 -8.25
CA LYS A 74 -8.23 -21.92 -9.01
C LYS A 74 -7.02 -22.86 -9.11
N LYS A 75 -5.81 -22.28 -9.21
CA LYS A 75 -4.54 -23.04 -9.28
C LYS A 75 -3.96 -23.39 -7.89
N GLY A 76 -4.61 -22.99 -6.80
CA GLY A 76 -4.13 -23.21 -5.43
C GLY A 76 -2.95 -22.33 -5.01
N TYR A 77 -2.66 -21.26 -5.75
CA TYR A 77 -1.56 -20.32 -5.45
C TYR A 77 -1.98 -19.18 -4.51
N ALA A 78 -3.29 -18.96 -4.34
CA ALA A 78 -3.81 -18.01 -3.36
C ALA A 78 -4.69 -18.76 -2.36
N ARG A 79 -4.46 -18.54 -1.07
CA ARG A 79 -5.27 -19.13 0.02
C ARG A 79 -6.53 -18.32 0.27
N GLU A 80 -6.41 -16.99 0.21
CA GLU A 80 -7.53 -16.09 0.40
C GLU A 80 -8.44 -16.16 -0.83
N THR A 81 -9.68 -16.57 -0.64
CA THR A 81 -10.68 -16.64 -1.72
C THR A 81 -11.35 -15.31 -2.01
N ASP A 82 -11.42 -14.43 -1.00
CA ASP A 82 -11.86 -13.06 -1.14
C ASP A 82 -10.73 -12.17 -1.67
N PHE A 83 -11.06 -11.30 -2.64
CA PHE A 83 -10.07 -10.47 -3.32
C PHE A 83 -9.40 -9.44 -2.40
N TYR A 84 -10.19 -8.74 -1.59
CA TYR A 84 -9.65 -7.71 -0.71
C TYR A 84 -8.88 -8.31 0.47
N SER A 85 -9.29 -9.47 0.96
CA SER A 85 -8.51 -10.25 1.92
C SER A 85 -7.16 -10.68 1.36
N TYR A 86 -7.12 -11.11 0.08
CA TYR A 86 -5.88 -11.41 -0.62
C TYR A 86 -4.97 -10.18 -0.76
N CYS A 87 -5.52 -9.03 -1.08
CA CYS A 87 -4.78 -7.78 -1.19
C CYS A 87 -4.27 -7.30 0.19
N ALA A 88 -5.10 -7.37 1.24
CA ALA A 88 -4.69 -7.08 2.61
C ALA A 88 -3.58 -8.04 3.09
N ARG A 89 -3.66 -9.33 2.73
CA ARG A 89 -2.58 -10.28 2.99
C ARG A 89 -1.27 -9.84 2.33
N LYS A 90 -1.32 -9.35 1.09
CA LYS A 90 -0.15 -8.85 0.39
C LYS A 90 0.47 -7.62 1.06
N ILE A 91 -0.35 -6.70 1.60
CA ILE A 91 0.13 -5.56 2.38
C ILE A 91 0.93 -6.06 3.59
N ARG A 92 0.39 -7.02 4.37
CA ARG A 92 1.08 -7.61 5.52
C ARG A 92 2.39 -8.31 5.14
N ASP A 93 2.40 -9.04 4.02
CA ASP A 93 3.60 -9.72 3.54
C ASP A 93 4.69 -8.71 3.12
N LEU A 94 4.31 -7.58 2.52
CA LEU A 94 5.25 -6.50 2.22
C LEU A 94 5.76 -5.81 3.49
N MET A 95 4.93 -5.65 4.53
CA MET A 95 5.37 -5.09 5.81
C MET A 95 6.43 -5.96 6.52
N LYS A 96 6.44 -7.27 6.29
CA LYS A 96 7.53 -8.15 6.77
C LYS A 96 8.86 -7.89 6.06
N LEU A 97 8.80 -7.38 4.83
CA LEU A 97 9.97 -7.11 4.00
C LEU A 97 10.45 -5.66 4.12
N PHE A 98 9.53 -4.72 4.29
CA PHE A 98 9.79 -3.28 4.37
C PHE A 98 9.24 -2.73 5.68
N PRO A 99 10.08 -2.20 6.60
CA PRO A 99 9.61 -1.59 7.86
C PRO A 99 8.65 -0.41 7.60
N CYS A 100 7.37 -0.71 7.52
CA CYS A 100 6.32 0.24 7.18
C CYS A 100 5.93 1.09 8.40
N ILE A 101 5.94 2.41 8.23
CA ILE A 101 5.54 3.37 9.27
C ILE A 101 4.17 4.02 8.98
N HIS A 102 3.70 3.96 7.74
CA HIS A 102 2.44 4.59 7.33
C HIS A 102 1.89 3.93 6.06
N ILE A 103 0.57 3.81 6.00
CA ILE A 103 -0.16 3.29 4.84
C ILE A 103 -1.20 4.33 4.44
N ALA A 104 -1.07 4.91 3.25
CA ALA A 104 -2.08 5.76 2.65
C ALA A 104 -2.97 4.89 1.75
N LEU A 105 -4.23 4.71 2.12
CA LEU A 105 -5.21 3.88 1.43
C LEU A 105 -6.34 4.74 0.87
N ASP A 106 -6.60 4.67 -0.44
CA ASP A 106 -7.79 5.31 -0.98
C ASP A 106 -9.06 4.68 -0.36
N ALA A 107 -9.87 5.53 0.26
CA ALA A 107 -11.12 5.13 0.90
C ALA A 107 -12.21 4.75 -0.10
N GLN A 108 -12.04 5.08 -1.38
CA GLN A 108 -13.02 4.80 -2.43
C GLN A 108 -12.94 3.34 -2.91
N GLY A 109 -13.96 2.92 -3.62
CA GLY A 109 -14.02 1.56 -4.16
C GLY A 109 -13.92 0.50 -3.06
N GLY A 110 -12.83 -0.28 -3.09
CA GLY A 110 -12.58 -1.37 -2.14
C GLY A 110 -11.87 -0.98 -0.85
N GLY A 111 -11.59 0.31 -0.60
CA GLY A 111 -10.75 0.75 0.53
C GLY A 111 -11.28 0.33 1.88
N VAL A 112 -12.58 0.44 2.10
CA VAL A 112 -13.22 0.01 3.36
C VAL A 112 -13.06 -1.50 3.57
N ALA A 113 -13.25 -2.30 2.54
CA ALA A 113 -13.10 -3.76 2.64
C ALA A 113 -11.64 -4.17 2.91
N VAL A 114 -10.66 -3.45 2.36
CA VAL A 114 -9.24 -3.65 2.68
C VAL A 114 -8.96 -3.27 4.13
N MET A 115 -9.46 -2.13 4.59
CA MET A 115 -9.34 -1.69 5.98
C MET A 115 -9.92 -2.75 6.93
N GLU A 116 -11.15 -3.22 6.69
CA GLU A 116 -11.78 -4.28 7.49
C GLU A 116 -10.92 -5.55 7.54
N ALA A 117 -10.34 -5.97 6.40
CA ALA A 117 -9.46 -7.13 6.35
C ALA A 117 -8.11 -6.91 7.09
N LEU A 118 -7.64 -5.66 7.19
CA LEU A 118 -6.41 -5.30 7.91
C LEU A 118 -6.57 -5.30 9.43
N HIS A 119 -7.77 -5.12 9.97
CA HIS A 119 -8.00 -5.23 11.42
C HIS A 119 -8.84 -6.45 11.83
N ASP A 120 -9.07 -7.37 10.92
CA ASP A 120 -9.72 -8.65 11.22
C ASP A 120 -8.75 -9.58 11.96
N LYS A 121 -9.12 -9.98 13.19
CA LYS A 121 -8.32 -10.85 14.07
C LYS A 121 -8.08 -12.23 13.46
N ASP A 122 -9.04 -12.74 12.70
CA ASP A 122 -8.97 -14.08 12.11
C ASP A 122 -8.00 -14.15 10.91
N LYS A 123 -7.56 -12.98 10.41
CA LYS A 123 -6.62 -12.86 9.28
C LYS A 123 -5.19 -12.50 9.71
N VAL A 124 -4.95 -12.33 11.00
CA VAL A 124 -3.62 -12.04 11.55
C VAL A 124 -2.85 -13.34 11.77
N GLN A 125 -1.62 -13.39 11.28
CA GLN A 125 -0.71 -14.50 11.52
C GLN A 125 0.19 -14.23 12.73
N GLU A 126 0.85 -15.28 13.23
CA GLU A 126 1.81 -15.15 14.33
C GLU A 126 2.90 -14.11 14.01
N GLY A 127 3.15 -13.21 14.95
CA GLY A 127 4.11 -12.11 14.81
C GLY A 127 3.60 -10.89 14.05
N GLU A 128 2.34 -10.88 13.62
CA GLU A 128 1.70 -9.74 12.99
C GLU A 128 0.83 -8.96 13.98
N HIS A 129 0.55 -7.71 13.62
CA HIS A 129 -0.33 -6.83 14.40
C HIS A 129 -1.60 -6.52 13.60
N LEU A 130 -2.68 -6.21 14.32
CA LEU A 130 -3.84 -5.54 13.74
C LEU A 130 -3.40 -4.17 13.21
N ILE A 131 -3.96 -3.75 12.08
CA ILE A 131 -3.66 -2.44 11.49
C ILE A 131 -4.93 -1.62 11.54
N TRP A 132 -4.84 -0.50 12.24
CA TRP A 132 -5.95 0.41 12.52
C TRP A 132 -5.76 1.74 11.82
N PRO A 133 -6.85 2.49 11.58
CA PRO A 133 -6.75 3.88 11.17
C PRO A 133 -5.89 4.71 12.14
N THR A 134 -5.22 5.72 11.60
CA THR A 134 -4.50 6.72 12.39
C THR A 134 -5.43 7.39 13.38
N ILE A 135 -4.98 7.53 14.62
CA ILE A 135 -5.75 8.17 15.69
C ILE A 135 -5.59 9.68 15.53
N ASP A 136 -6.72 10.39 15.51
CA ASP A 136 -6.73 11.83 15.72
C ASP A 136 -6.48 12.08 17.21
N ASP A 137 -5.46 12.83 17.57
CA ASP A 137 -5.10 13.17 18.96
C ASP A 137 -6.28 13.71 19.78
N ASN A 138 -7.26 14.33 19.10
CA ASN A 138 -8.48 14.82 19.71
C ASN A 138 -9.53 13.71 19.98
N LYS A 139 -9.35 12.52 19.40
CA LYS A 139 -10.24 11.35 19.52
C LYS A 139 -9.62 10.17 20.25
N GLU A 140 -8.44 10.33 20.80
CA GLU A 140 -7.69 9.25 21.50
C GLU A 140 -8.52 8.56 22.62
N LYS A 141 -9.53 9.27 23.15
CA LYS A 141 -10.41 8.74 24.19
C LYS A 141 -11.42 7.70 23.70
N ASP A 142 -11.67 7.62 22.41
CA ASP A 142 -12.66 6.71 21.81
C ASP A 142 -12.06 5.36 21.40
N THR A 143 -10.73 5.21 21.46
CA THR A 143 -10.04 3.97 21.10
C THR A 143 -9.68 3.17 22.33
N ASP A 144 -10.64 2.63 23.05
CA ASP A 144 -10.51 1.86 24.28
C ASP A 144 -9.50 0.68 24.19
N GLY A 145 -8.20 1.02 24.10
CA GLY A 145 -7.12 0.05 24.26
C GLY A 145 -7.01 -1.00 23.16
N GLU A 146 -7.46 -0.71 21.95
CA GLU A 146 -7.25 -1.57 20.79
C GLU A 146 -5.75 -1.74 20.52
N ARG A 147 -5.27 -2.96 20.72
CA ARG A 147 -3.87 -3.31 20.50
C ARG A 147 -3.61 -3.51 19.03
N GLY A 148 -2.75 -2.68 18.45
CA GLY A 148 -2.39 -2.77 17.04
C GLY A 148 -1.52 -1.59 16.59
N LEU A 149 -1.33 -1.49 15.28
CA LEU A 149 -0.57 -0.41 14.66
C LEU A 149 -1.55 0.61 14.06
N HIS A 150 -1.56 1.82 14.59
CA HIS A 150 -2.38 2.94 14.09
C HIS A 150 -1.60 3.70 13.00
N ILE A 151 -1.43 3.07 11.85
CA ILE A 151 -0.62 3.58 10.73
C ILE A 151 -1.40 3.71 9.42
N LEU A 152 -2.71 3.42 9.42
CA LEU A 152 -3.55 3.45 8.23
C LEU A 152 -4.24 4.79 8.10
N GLU A 153 -3.94 5.53 7.05
CA GLU A 153 -4.66 6.75 6.66
C GLU A 153 -5.65 6.43 5.54
N MET A 154 -6.94 6.74 5.78
CA MET A 154 -7.99 6.62 4.79
C MET A 154 -8.09 7.91 3.97
N CYS A 155 -7.47 7.91 2.79
CA CYS A 155 -7.42 9.06 1.89
C CYS A 155 -8.71 9.18 1.06
N GLN A 156 -9.16 10.39 0.82
CA GLN A 156 -10.32 10.64 -0.06
C GLN A 156 -9.87 11.41 -1.31
N PHE A 157 -9.36 10.70 -2.30
CA PHE A 157 -8.82 11.30 -3.52
C PHE A 157 -9.84 12.12 -4.33
N ALA A 158 -11.14 11.89 -4.14
CA ALA A 158 -12.18 12.73 -4.77
C ALA A 158 -12.34 14.12 -4.14
N LYS A 159 -11.78 14.39 -2.96
CA LYS A 159 -11.85 15.72 -2.36
C LYS A 159 -10.84 16.64 -3.02
N TYR A 160 -11.34 17.77 -3.56
CA TYR A 160 -10.52 18.78 -4.25
C TYR A 160 -9.36 19.29 -3.37
N ASP A 161 -9.61 19.56 -2.10
CA ASP A 161 -8.60 20.06 -1.16
C ASP A 161 -7.45 19.05 -0.99
N TRP A 162 -7.79 17.76 -0.83
CA TRP A 162 -6.78 16.70 -0.74
C TRP A 162 -5.94 16.60 -2.01
N LEU A 163 -6.58 16.66 -3.20
CA LEU A 163 -5.86 16.64 -4.48
C LEU A 163 -4.95 17.85 -4.65
N ALA A 164 -5.39 19.03 -4.21
CA ALA A 164 -4.61 20.26 -4.29
C ALA A 164 -3.35 20.15 -3.40
N GLU A 165 -3.49 19.66 -2.17
CA GLU A 165 -2.38 19.45 -1.24
C GLU A 165 -1.41 18.39 -1.74
N ALA A 166 -1.91 17.24 -2.21
CA ALA A 166 -1.09 16.16 -2.75
C ALA A 166 -0.30 16.60 -3.98
N ASN A 167 -0.92 17.33 -4.90
CA ASN A 167 -0.25 17.87 -6.07
C ASN A 167 0.80 18.93 -5.71
N HIS A 168 0.52 19.77 -4.71
CA HIS A 168 1.49 20.76 -4.22
C HIS A 168 2.69 20.07 -3.58
N GLY A 169 2.47 19.09 -2.73
CA GLY A 169 3.53 18.28 -2.11
C GLY A 169 4.41 17.58 -3.14
N MET A 170 3.78 16.89 -4.11
CA MET A 170 4.53 16.23 -5.19
C MET A 170 5.41 17.22 -5.99
N ARG A 171 4.88 18.38 -6.36
CA ARG A 171 5.68 19.37 -7.09
C ARG A 171 6.90 19.81 -6.29
N LYS A 172 6.72 20.05 -5.00
CA LYS A 172 7.82 20.44 -4.11
C LYS A 172 8.89 19.36 -3.95
N ASP A 173 8.49 18.09 -3.98
CA ASP A 173 9.42 16.96 -3.87
C ASP A 173 10.18 16.67 -5.18
N PHE A 174 9.71 17.20 -6.31
CA PHE A 174 10.33 17.02 -7.64
C PHE A 174 11.07 18.27 -8.17
N GLU A 175 11.04 19.39 -7.46
CA GLU A 175 11.86 20.60 -7.72
C GLU A 175 13.23 20.49 -7.03
#